data_587493e152797670ac4ba521af2643e1
#
_entry.id   587493e152797670ac4ba521af2643e1
#
_cell.length_a   1.000
_cell.length_b   1.000
_cell.length_c   1.000
_cell.angle_alpha   90.00
_cell.angle_beta   90.00
_cell.angle_gamma   90.00
#
_symmetry.space_group_name_H-M   'P 1'
#
loop_
_entity.id
_entity.type
_entity.pdbx_description
1 polymer ?
#
loop_
_entity_poly.entity_id
_entity_poly.type
_entity_poly.pdbx_seq_one_letter_code
_entity_poly.pdbx_strand_id
1 'polypeptide(L)'
;LHKVIEGSEIKARTDLSAPHTVHCLGSEIIISMLGNATGEAPGGYLHLDKDFNIIGRWENSMGDIPFGYDFWYQPRHNVMASSEWAAPNTFMPGFDLEEVGHLKYGRRIHLWDFKKKEPKQTFYLGEDGLIPLEVRFHHDPDSTHGFCGAALSANIIHWWKDEAGEWQWEKIIDVDNEPHPDWPIPVPGVISVILLSMDDRFLY
;
A
#
# COMPACT_ATOMS: atom_id res chain seq x y z
N LEU A 1 22.45 17.52 4.66
CA LEU A 1 22.35 16.09 4.86
C LEU A 1 22.72 15.75 6.30
N HIS A 2 21.80 15.14 7.05
CA HIS A 2 22.03 14.80 8.46
C HIS A 2 22.62 13.37 8.60
N LYS A 3 22.01 12.40 7.91
CA LYS A 3 22.42 10.99 7.96
C LYS A 3 22.10 10.30 6.63
N VAL A 4 22.90 9.33 6.26
CA VAL A 4 22.64 8.38 5.20
C VAL A 4 22.59 6.98 5.81
N ILE A 5 21.60 6.20 5.44
CA ILE A 5 21.52 4.78 5.75
C ILE A 5 21.76 4.05 4.43
N GLU A 6 22.83 3.31 4.36
CA GLU A 6 23.19 2.59 3.13
C GLU A 6 22.23 1.41 2.88
N GLY A 7 21.86 1.18 1.61
CA GLY A 7 21.01 0.05 1.26
C GLY A 7 21.60 -1.32 1.67
N SER A 8 22.90 -1.44 1.72
CA SER A 8 23.60 -2.65 2.23
C SER A 8 23.35 -2.88 3.72
N GLU A 9 23.29 -1.80 4.52
CA GLU A 9 22.97 -1.89 5.95
C GLU A 9 21.52 -2.32 6.16
N ILE A 10 20.59 -1.73 5.41
CA ILE A 10 19.16 -2.11 5.47
C ILE A 10 19.02 -3.60 5.13
N LYS A 11 19.59 -4.04 4.01
CA LYS A 11 19.56 -5.44 3.58
C LYS A 11 20.12 -6.40 4.64
N ALA A 12 21.27 -6.06 5.20
CA ALA A 12 21.93 -6.93 6.18
C ALA A 12 21.14 -7.08 7.48
N ARG A 13 20.40 -6.03 7.90
CA ARG A 13 19.68 -6.02 9.18
C ARG A 13 18.22 -6.47 9.08
N THR A 14 17.60 -6.33 7.92
CA THR A 14 16.15 -6.50 7.78
C THR A 14 15.74 -7.41 6.63
N ASP A 15 16.66 -7.77 5.75
CA ASP A 15 16.35 -8.44 4.48
C ASP A 15 15.32 -7.67 3.62
N LEU A 16 15.38 -6.32 3.63
CA LEU A 16 14.47 -5.47 2.88
C LEU A 16 15.19 -4.64 1.83
N SER A 17 14.45 -4.27 0.76
CA SER A 17 14.91 -3.41 -0.32
C SER A 17 13.78 -2.58 -0.93
N ALA A 18 14.13 -1.62 -1.79
CA ALA A 18 13.21 -0.76 -2.52
C ALA A 18 12.24 0.02 -1.60
N PRO A 19 12.73 1.05 -0.86
CA PRO A 19 11.90 1.89 -0.02
C PRO A 19 10.89 2.69 -0.86
N HIS A 20 9.68 2.88 -0.34
CA HIS A 20 8.62 3.64 -0.99
C HIS A 20 8.00 4.69 -0.06
N THR A 21 6.91 4.38 0.65
CA THR A 21 6.19 5.34 1.50
C THR A 21 6.82 5.43 2.89
N VAL A 22 6.91 6.65 3.42
CA VAL A 22 7.44 6.94 4.76
C VAL A 22 6.41 7.66 5.62
N HIS A 23 6.22 7.18 6.85
CA HIS A 23 5.40 7.83 7.86
C HIS A 23 6.12 7.94 9.20
N CYS A 24 5.90 9.08 9.87
CA CYS A 24 6.36 9.31 11.25
C CYS A 24 5.28 8.89 12.25
N LEU A 25 5.67 8.14 13.27
CA LEU A 25 4.83 7.65 14.36
C LEU A 25 5.35 8.19 15.71
N GLY A 26 5.17 9.48 15.93
CA GLY A 26 5.73 10.12 17.12
C GLY A 26 7.26 10.08 17.12
N SER A 27 7.85 9.16 17.88
CA SER A 27 9.30 8.96 17.96
C SER A 27 9.86 7.88 17.04
N GLU A 28 9.04 7.30 16.21
CA GLU A 28 9.42 6.21 15.30
C GLU A 28 9.11 6.59 13.85
N ILE A 29 9.80 5.96 12.91
CA ILE A 29 9.60 6.14 11.47
C ILE A 29 9.40 4.76 10.85
N ILE A 30 8.35 4.62 10.06
CA ILE A 30 8.09 3.40 9.30
C ILE A 30 8.20 3.72 7.82
N ILE A 31 8.87 2.84 7.07
CA ILE A 31 9.03 2.95 5.63
C ILE A 31 8.58 1.64 4.98
N SER A 32 7.63 1.69 4.05
CA SER A 32 7.29 0.51 3.27
C SER A 32 8.44 0.13 2.35
N MET A 33 8.71 -1.14 2.27
CA MET A 33 9.79 -1.74 1.48
C MET A 33 9.18 -2.75 0.52
N LEU A 34 9.39 -2.54 -0.77
CA LEU A 34 8.65 -3.28 -1.80
C LEU A 34 9.16 -4.71 -2.03
N GLY A 35 10.35 -5.02 -1.55
CA GLY A 35 10.92 -6.36 -1.70
C GLY A 35 11.91 -6.73 -0.62
N ASN A 36 12.32 -7.99 -0.66
CA ASN A 36 13.43 -8.52 0.13
C ASN A 36 14.81 -8.09 -0.45
N ALA A 37 15.89 -8.52 0.18
CA ALA A 37 17.25 -8.13 -0.21
C ALA A 37 17.65 -8.58 -1.64
N THR A 38 16.96 -9.56 -2.22
CA THR A 38 17.18 -10.03 -3.58
C THR A 38 16.25 -9.40 -4.62
N GLY A 39 15.34 -8.51 -4.18
CA GLY A 39 14.35 -7.86 -5.05
C GLY A 39 13.12 -8.73 -5.33
N GLU A 40 12.95 -9.81 -4.58
CA GLU A 40 11.78 -10.68 -4.64
C GLU A 40 10.74 -10.32 -3.56
N ALA A 41 9.56 -10.93 -3.65
CA ALA A 41 8.57 -10.90 -2.58
C ALA A 41 8.96 -11.86 -1.41
N PRO A 42 8.46 -11.62 -0.20
CA PRO A 42 7.69 -10.46 0.20
C PRO A 42 8.57 -9.23 0.51
N GLY A 43 7.95 -8.06 0.48
CA GLY A 43 8.51 -6.84 1.07
C GLY A 43 8.33 -6.79 2.59
N GLY A 44 8.03 -5.61 3.11
CA GLY A 44 7.78 -5.40 4.54
C GLY A 44 7.87 -3.93 4.94
N TYR A 45 8.16 -3.66 6.21
CA TYR A 45 8.26 -2.30 6.73
C TYR A 45 9.55 -2.11 7.51
N LEU A 46 10.42 -1.21 7.03
CA LEU A 46 11.61 -0.79 7.76
C LEU A 46 11.20 0.11 8.93
N HIS A 47 11.71 -0.19 10.11
CA HIS A 47 11.42 0.52 11.35
C HIS A 47 12.67 1.25 11.83
N LEU A 48 12.56 2.57 12.00
CA LEU A 48 13.63 3.43 12.48
C LEU A 48 13.19 4.16 13.76
N ASP A 49 14.16 4.52 14.61
CA ASP A 49 13.95 5.46 15.70
C ASP A 49 14.00 6.92 15.21
N LYS A 50 13.72 7.87 16.11
CA LYS A 50 13.77 9.33 15.84
C LYS A 50 15.15 9.84 15.42
N ASP A 51 16.22 9.10 15.68
CA ASP A 51 17.60 9.45 15.35
C ASP A 51 18.06 8.70 14.08
N PHE A 52 17.08 8.14 13.33
CA PHE A 52 17.27 7.36 12.10
C PHE A 52 18.16 6.12 12.28
N ASN A 53 18.16 5.50 13.44
CA ASN A 53 18.81 4.19 13.60
C ASN A 53 17.82 3.10 13.24
N ILE A 54 18.28 2.08 12.53
CA ILE A 54 17.45 0.92 12.20
C ILE A 54 17.13 0.17 13.50
N ILE A 55 15.85 0.04 13.83
CA ILE A 55 15.36 -0.85 14.89
C ILE A 55 15.26 -2.28 14.34
N GLY A 56 14.69 -2.45 13.14
CA GLY A 56 14.48 -3.74 12.50
C GLY A 56 13.32 -3.67 11.49
N ARG A 57 12.57 -4.75 11.37
CA ARG A 57 11.27 -4.77 10.71
C ARG A 57 10.19 -4.31 11.70
N TRP A 58 9.19 -3.57 11.20
CA TRP A 58 8.07 -3.13 12.04
C TRP A 58 7.09 -4.28 12.30
N GLU A 59 6.78 -5.06 11.29
CA GLU A 59 5.85 -6.18 11.38
C GLU A 59 6.48 -7.40 12.08
N ASN A 60 5.67 -8.13 12.82
CA ASN A 60 6.04 -9.41 13.40
C ASN A 60 5.96 -10.55 12.38
N SER A 61 5.07 -10.43 11.40
CA SER A 61 4.88 -11.38 10.31
C SER A 61 4.19 -10.70 9.13
N MET A 62 4.58 -11.05 7.92
CA MET A 62 3.85 -10.68 6.70
C MET A 62 2.63 -11.59 6.44
N GLY A 63 2.51 -12.73 7.13
CA GLY A 63 1.51 -13.72 6.80
C GLY A 63 1.66 -14.20 5.35
N ASP A 64 0.57 -14.17 4.59
CA ASP A 64 0.52 -14.51 3.16
C ASP A 64 0.51 -13.29 2.23
N ILE A 65 0.91 -12.11 2.73
CA ILE A 65 0.99 -10.86 1.96
C ILE A 65 2.24 -10.91 1.08
N PRO A 66 2.12 -10.98 -0.27
CA PRO A 66 3.27 -11.09 -1.15
C PRO A 66 3.90 -9.73 -1.47
N PHE A 67 3.07 -8.67 -1.58
CA PHE A 67 3.52 -7.37 -2.07
C PHE A 67 3.17 -6.26 -1.09
N GLY A 68 3.95 -5.20 -1.11
CA GLY A 68 3.66 -3.95 -0.43
C GLY A 68 3.71 -2.77 -1.41
N TYR A 69 3.13 -1.65 -1.04
CA TYR A 69 3.26 -0.37 -1.73
C TYR A 69 3.09 0.78 -0.76
N ASP A 70 1.88 1.30 -0.61
CA ASP A 70 1.54 2.38 0.31
C ASP A 70 0.94 1.82 1.60
N PHE A 71 0.95 2.63 2.65
CA PHE A 71 0.27 2.32 3.89
C PHE A 71 -0.15 3.60 4.60
N TRP A 72 -1.25 3.50 5.35
CA TRP A 72 -1.72 4.55 6.25
C TRP A 72 -2.27 3.92 7.52
N TYR A 73 -2.27 4.64 8.63
CA TYR A 73 -2.70 4.09 9.91
C TYR A 73 -3.70 4.99 10.61
N GLN A 74 -4.60 4.36 11.40
CA GLN A 74 -5.56 5.03 12.26
C GLN A 74 -5.43 4.44 13.68
N PRO A 75 -4.60 5.04 14.55
CA PRO A 75 -4.22 4.44 15.84
C PRO A 75 -5.38 4.28 16.81
N ARG A 76 -6.39 5.17 16.76
CA ARG A 76 -7.59 5.07 17.61
C ARG A 76 -8.38 3.79 17.34
N HIS A 77 -8.38 3.35 16.10
CA HIS A 77 -9.04 2.11 15.69
C HIS A 77 -8.11 0.90 15.68
N ASN A 78 -6.86 1.07 16.12
CA ASN A 78 -5.85 0.00 16.12
C ASN A 78 -5.71 -0.67 14.74
N VAL A 79 -5.65 0.13 13.69
CA VAL A 79 -5.59 -0.36 12.32
C VAL A 79 -4.51 0.37 11.50
N MET A 80 -3.85 -0.36 10.62
CA MET A 80 -3.12 0.14 9.47
C MET A 80 -3.72 -0.51 8.23
N ALA A 81 -3.87 0.26 7.16
CA ALA A 81 -4.20 -0.25 5.83
C ALA A 81 -2.96 -0.22 4.95
N SER A 82 -2.78 -1.21 4.10
CA SER A 82 -1.73 -1.23 3.09
C SER A 82 -2.23 -1.80 1.77
N SER A 83 -1.61 -1.34 0.68
CA SER A 83 -1.88 -1.77 -0.69
C SER A 83 -0.74 -2.62 -1.25
N GLU A 84 -0.95 -3.15 -2.45
CA GLU A 84 -0.01 -4.02 -3.13
C GLU A 84 0.42 -3.44 -4.48
N TRP A 85 1.74 -3.43 -4.74
CA TRP A 85 2.31 -3.19 -6.06
C TRP A 85 2.81 -4.49 -6.67
N ALA A 86 4.12 -4.69 -6.65
CA ALA A 86 4.80 -5.86 -7.18
C ALA A 86 6.17 -6.00 -6.52
N ALA A 87 6.83 -7.14 -6.72
CA ALA A 87 8.23 -7.30 -6.33
C ALA A 87 9.15 -6.42 -7.22
N PRO A 88 10.25 -5.87 -6.69
CA PRO A 88 11.18 -5.05 -7.45
C PRO A 88 11.66 -5.68 -8.76
N ASN A 89 11.96 -6.97 -8.77
CA ASN A 89 12.40 -7.67 -9.98
C ASN A 89 11.33 -7.74 -11.08
N THR A 90 10.05 -7.52 -10.74
CA THR A 90 8.96 -7.45 -11.72
C THR A 90 8.89 -6.08 -12.38
N PHE A 91 8.90 -4.99 -11.60
CA PHE A 91 8.64 -3.64 -12.16
C PHE A 91 9.91 -2.86 -12.53
N MET A 92 11.07 -3.13 -11.94
CA MET A 92 12.29 -2.37 -12.23
C MET A 92 12.81 -2.52 -13.68
N PRO A 93 12.61 -3.67 -14.37
CA PRO A 93 12.93 -3.75 -15.80
C PRO A 93 12.01 -2.94 -16.71
N GLY A 94 10.83 -2.54 -16.20
CA GLY A 94 9.75 -1.85 -16.92
C GLY A 94 8.41 -2.51 -16.64
N PHE A 95 7.33 -1.76 -16.87
CA PHE A 95 5.96 -2.29 -16.70
C PHE A 95 5.61 -3.19 -17.90
N ASP A 96 5.12 -4.40 -17.61
CA ASP A 96 4.64 -5.35 -18.60
C ASP A 96 3.22 -5.79 -18.27
N LEU A 97 2.30 -5.60 -19.22
CA LEU A 97 0.89 -5.93 -19.06
C LEU A 97 0.66 -7.46 -18.93
N GLU A 98 1.50 -8.29 -19.55
CA GLU A 98 1.42 -9.74 -19.43
C GLU A 98 1.69 -10.20 -18.00
N GLU A 99 2.60 -9.54 -17.29
CA GLU A 99 2.92 -9.84 -15.88
C GLU A 99 1.74 -9.55 -14.94
N VAL A 100 0.84 -8.63 -15.32
CA VAL A 100 -0.42 -8.40 -14.58
C VAL A 100 -1.34 -9.62 -14.70
N GLY A 101 -1.47 -10.18 -15.89
CA GLY A 101 -2.21 -11.42 -16.15
C GLY A 101 -1.62 -12.63 -15.40
N HIS A 102 -0.31 -12.65 -15.20
CA HIS A 102 0.40 -13.69 -14.46
C HIS A 102 0.40 -13.48 -12.93
N LEU A 103 -0.44 -12.57 -12.41
CA LEU A 103 -0.58 -12.26 -10.98
C LEU A 103 0.73 -11.77 -10.32
N LYS A 104 1.62 -11.14 -11.09
CA LYS A 104 2.86 -10.54 -10.59
C LYS A 104 2.65 -9.16 -9.97
N TYR A 105 1.45 -8.59 -10.15
CA TYR A 105 1.00 -7.34 -9.55
C TYR A 105 -0.17 -7.57 -8.60
N GLY A 106 -0.25 -6.73 -7.57
CA GLY A 106 -1.21 -6.86 -6.49
C GLY A 106 -2.65 -6.53 -6.87
N ARG A 107 -3.58 -7.08 -6.08
CA ARG A 107 -5.03 -6.92 -6.24
C ARG A 107 -5.74 -6.89 -4.88
N ARG A 108 -5.01 -6.52 -3.82
CA ARG A 108 -5.54 -6.62 -2.45
C ARG A 108 -5.21 -5.39 -1.63
N ILE A 109 -6.04 -5.14 -0.63
CA ILE A 109 -5.78 -4.22 0.46
C ILE A 109 -5.74 -5.03 1.74
N HIS A 110 -4.76 -4.76 2.60
CA HIS A 110 -4.58 -5.47 3.86
C HIS A 110 -4.84 -4.54 5.03
N LEU A 111 -5.65 -5.00 5.97
CA LEU A 111 -5.80 -4.38 7.27
C LEU A 111 -4.95 -5.13 8.29
N TRP A 112 -4.21 -4.38 9.08
CA TRP A 112 -3.30 -4.88 10.10
C TRP A 112 -3.82 -4.54 11.48
N ASP A 113 -3.63 -5.43 12.44
CA ASP A 113 -3.67 -5.05 13.85
C ASP A 113 -2.41 -4.23 14.15
N PHE A 114 -2.60 -2.92 14.31
CA PHE A 114 -1.49 -1.99 14.43
C PHE A 114 -0.63 -2.20 15.67
N LYS A 115 -1.24 -2.61 16.80
CA LYS A 115 -0.52 -2.89 18.05
C LYS A 115 0.18 -4.24 18.03
N LYS A 116 -0.46 -5.26 17.44
CA LYS A 116 0.16 -6.59 17.30
C LYS A 116 1.16 -6.64 16.15
N LYS A 117 1.09 -5.68 15.22
CA LYS A 117 1.95 -5.64 14.02
C LYS A 117 1.82 -6.89 13.16
N GLU A 118 0.60 -7.35 12.98
CA GLU A 118 0.25 -8.57 12.24
C GLU A 118 -0.93 -8.32 11.31
N PRO A 119 -1.01 -9.00 10.15
CA PRO A 119 -2.18 -8.95 9.28
C PRO A 119 -3.43 -9.39 10.05
N LYS A 120 -4.54 -8.68 9.83
CA LYS A 120 -5.83 -8.95 10.47
C LYS A 120 -6.89 -9.39 9.48
N GLN A 121 -6.98 -8.69 8.34
CA GLN A 121 -7.97 -8.95 7.30
C GLN A 121 -7.42 -8.55 5.94
N THR A 122 -7.82 -9.26 4.90
CA THR A 122 -7.48 -8.93 3.52
C THR A 122 -8.76 -8.70 2.71
N PHE A 123 -8.83 -7.59 2.00
CA PHE A 123 -9.82 -7.34 0.99
C PHE A 123 -9.31 -7.87 -0.36
N TYR A 124 -9.97 -8.89 -0.87
CA TYR A 124 -9.68 -9.46 -2.19
C TYR A 124 -10.52 -8.72 -3.21
N LEU A 125 -9.90 -7.78 -3.94
CA LEU A 125 -10.61 -6.86 -4.83
C LEU A 125 -10.88 -7.47 -6.22
N GLY A 126 -10.17 -8.53 -6.59
CA GLY A 126 -10.31 -9.17 -7.90
C GLY A 126 -9.97 -8.22 -9.05
N GLU A 127 -10.81 -8.20 -10.06
CA GLU A 127 -10.61 -7.34 -11.25
C GLU A 127 -10.90 -5.85 -10.93
N ASP A 128 -11.65 -5.55 -9.89
CA ASP A 128 -11.89 -4.17 -9.44
C ASP A 128 -10.67 -3.56 -8.73
N GLY A 129 -9.68 -4.34 -8.39
CA GLY A 129 -8.51 -3.90 -7.65
C GLY A 129 -7.18 -4.14 -8.37
N LEU A 130 -7.14 -3.99 -9.69
CA LEU A 130 -5.89 -4.12 -10.41
C LEU A 130 -4.93 -2.99 -10.06
N ILE A 131 -3.86 -3.35 -9.37
CA ILE A 131 -2.80 -2.45 -8.92
C ILE A 131 -3.37 -1.36 -7.98
N PRO A 132 -3.80 -1.73 -6.77
CA PRO A 132 -4.20 -0.78 -5.75
C PRO A 132 -2.94 -0.03 -5.25
N LEU A 133 -2.96 1.29 -5.35
CA LEU A 133 -1.80 2.14 -5.03
C LEU A 133 -2.01 2.89 -3.72
N GLU A 134 -2.23 4.19 -3.76
CA GLU A 134 -2.32 4.98 -2.54
C GLU A 134 -3.53 4.63 -1.69
N VAL A 135 -3.30 4.55 -0.37
CA VAL A 135 -4.32 4.35 0.65
C VAL A 135 -4.41 5.56 1.56
N ARG A 136 -5.62 6.00 1.90
CA ARG A 136 -5.88 7.13 2.78
C ARG A 136 -7.01 6.81 3.74
N PHE A 137 -6.82 7.06 5.03
CA PHE A 137 -7.93 7.20 5.98
C PHE A 137 -8.41 8.65 6.03
N HIS A 138 -9.63 8.88 6.47
CA HIS A 138 -10.09 10.22 6.85
C HIS A 138 -9.11 10.87 7.86
N HIS A 139 -9.02 12.20 7.83
CA HIS A 139 -8.25 12.97 8.81
C HIS A 139 -8.91 12.95 10.19
N ASP A 140 -10.26 12.82 10.23
CA ASP A 140 -10.98 12.63 11.48
C ASP A 140 -10.52 11.33 12.16
N PRO A 141 -9.88 11.43 13.35
CA PRO A 141 -9.34 10.26 14.02
C PRO A 141 -10.41 9.31 14.58
N ASP A 142 -11.66 9.72 14.63
CA ASP A 142 -12.79 8.89 15.06
C ASP A 142 -13.49 8.20 13.87
N SER A 143 -13.16 8.61 12.64
CA SER A 143 -13.66 7.97 11.42
C SER A 143 -12.94 6.65 11.13
N THR A 144 -13.70 5.67 10.62
CA THR A 144 -13.15 4.39 10.13
C THR A 144 -13.06 4.33 8.61
N HIS A 145 -13.51 5.40 7.92
CA HIS A 145 -13.52 5.45 6.47
C HIS A 145 -12.12 5.63 5.88
N GLY A 146 -11.88 4.96 4.78
CA GLY A 146 -10.66 5.14 4.00
C GLY A 146 -10.86 4.77 2.53
N PHE A 147 -9.87 5.13 1.71
CA PHE A 147 -9.96 5.05 0.25
C PHE A 147 -8.66 4.55 -0.35
N CYS A 148 -8.77 3.87 -1.50
CA CYS A 148 -7.65 3.46 -2.32
C CYS A 148 -7.96 3.65 -3.79
N GLY A 149 -7.00 4.21 -4.53
CA GLY A 149 -7.05 4.23 -5.99
C GLY A 149 -6.49 2.93 -6.55
N ALA A 150 -7.25 2.25 -7.43
CA ALA A 150 -6.77 1.09 -8.18
C ALA A 150 -6.40 1.52 -9.59
N ALA A 151 -5.08 1.57 -9.87
CA ALA A 151 -4.56 2.27 -11.04
C ALA A 151 -5.00 1.65 -12.36
N LEU A 152 -4.85 0.35 -12.52
CA LEU A 152 -5.11 -0.30 -13.81
C LEU A 152 -6.60 -0.62 -14.04
N SER A 153 -7.36 -0.85 -12.98
CA SER A 153 -8.82 -0.97 -13.05
C SER A 153 -9.54 0.38 -13.05
N ALA A 154 -8.81 1.49 -12.88
CA ALA A 154 -9.29 2.87 -12.98
C ALA A 154 -10.50 3.17 -12.08
N ASN A 155 -10.46 2.71 -10.82
CA ASN A 155 -11.55 2.92 -9.88
C ASN A 155 -11.08 3.30 -8.48
N ILE A 156 -12.04 3.70 -7.63
CA ILE A 156 -11.81 4.00 -6.23
C ILE A 156 -12.52 2.97 -5.37
N ILE A 157 -11.76 2.38 -4.48
CA ILE A 157 -12.22 1.49 -3.42
C ILE A 157 -12.39 2.30 -2.15
N HIS A 158 -13.54 2.15 -1.50
CA HIS A 158 -13.86 2.69 -0.19
C HIS A 158 -13.97 1.57 0.81
N TRP A 159 -13.47 1.76 2.03
CA TRP A 159 -13.68 0.84 3.14
C TRP A 159 -14.12 1.58 4.39
N TRP A 160 -14.80 0.86 5.26
CA TRP A 160 -15.28 1.37 6.55
C TRP A 160 -15.49 0.22 7.53
N LYS A 161 -15.76 0.58 8.77
CA LYS A 161 -16.18 -0.37 9.79
C LYS A 161 -17.69 -0.25 9.98
N ASP A 162 -18.43 -1.35 9.83
CA ASP A 162 -19.88 -1.35 9.99
C ASP A 162 -20.33 -1.30 11.47
N GLU A 163 -21.66 -1.29 11.69
CA GLU A 163 -22.25 -1.23 13.02
C GLU A 163 -21.94 -2.49 13.88
N ALA A 164 -21.64 -3.62 13.26
CA ALA A 164 -21.21 -4.84 13.93
C ALA A 164 -19.72 -4.80 14.32
N GLY A 165 -18.99 -3.79 13.83
CA GLY A 165 -17.56 -3.62 14.06
C GLY A 165 -16.69 -4.40 13.08
N GLU A 166 -17.26 -4.88 11.98
CA GLU A 166 -16.54 -5.60 10.92
C GLU A 166 -16.14 -4.66 9.79
N TRP A 167 -14.96 -4.88 9.21
CA TRP A 167 -14.47 -4.09 8.11
C TRP A 167 -15.09 -4.53 6.80
N GLN A 168 -15.67 -3.57 6.08
CA GLN A 168 -16.32 -3.73 4.78
C GLN A 168 -15.59 -2.92 3.72
N TRP A 169 -15.81 -3.24 2.45
CA TRP A 169 -15.34 -2.45 1.33
C TRP A 169 -16.32 -2.48 0.15
N GLU A 170 -16.26 -1.46 -0.69
CA GLU A 170 -17.01 -1.35 -1.93
C GLU A 170 -16.24 -0.54 -2.98
N LYS A 171 -16.54 -0.75 -4.26
CA LYS A 171 -16.12 0.13 -5.34
C LYS A 171 -17.12 1.28 -5.46
N ILE A 172 -16.66 2.52 -5.36
CA ILE A 172 -17.54 3.71 -5.37
C ILE A 172 -17.42 4.56 -6.61
N ILE A 173 -16.28 4.51 -7.30
CA ILE A 173 -16.04 5.24 -8.55
C ILE A 173 -15.43 4.26 -9.55
N ASP A 174 -15.91 4.34 -10.79
CA ASP A 174 -15.42 3.58 -11.92
C ASP A 174 -15.19 4.57 -13.07
N VAL A 175 -13.97 4.67 -13.57
CA VAL A 175 -13.61 5.59 -14.66
C VAL A 175 -13.50 4.79 -15.94
N ASP A 176 -14.29 5.17 -16.94
CA ASP A 176 -14.29 4.52 -18.24
C ASP A 176 -12.89 4.58 -18.88
N ASN A 177 -12.47 3.46 -19.46
CA ASN A 177 -11.25 3.40 -20.24
C ASN A 177 -11.45 4.08 -21.59
N GLU A 178 -10.46 4.87 -22.03
CA GLU A 178 -10.53 5.62 -23.28
C GLU A 178 -9.77 4.92 -24.42
N PRO A 179 -10.41 4.69 -25.59
CA PRO A 179 -9.71 4.15 -26.75
C PRO A 179 -8.57 5.06 -27.21
N HIS A 180 -7.40 4.48 -27.49
CA HIS A 180 -6.26 5.21 -28.03
C HIS A 180 -5.65 4.46 -29.22
N PRO A 181 -5.38 5.13 -30.36
CA PRO A 181 -4.97 4.45 -31.59
C PRO A 181 -3.62 3.73 -31.50
N ASP A 182 -2.73 4.18 -30.63
CA ASP A 182 -1.39 3.61 -30.46
C ASP A 182 -1.31 2.55 -29.34
N TRP A 183 -2.46 2.23 -28.70
CA TRP A 183 -2.51 1.24 -27.62
C TRP A 183 -3.35 0.03 -28.03
N PRO A 184 -2.91 -1.20 -27.69
CA PRO A 184 -3.61 -2.43 -28.06
C PRO A 184 -4.91 -2.65 -27.30
N ILE A 185 -5.09 -1.94 -26.19
CA ILE A 185 -6.28 -1.98 -25.32
C ILE A 185 -6.71 -0.54 -24.99
N PRO A 186 -7.98 -0.31 -24.60
CA PRO A 186 -8.38 0.99 -24.06
C PRO A 186 -7.50 1.41 -22.87
N VAL A 187 -7.08 2.67 -22.86
CA VAL A 187 -6.19 3.22 -21.81
C VAL A 187 -6.99 3.46 -20.54
N PRO A 188 -6.62 2.86 -19.41
CA PRO A 188 -7.28 3.12 -18.13
C PRO A 188 -6.96 4.51 -17.60
N GLY A 189 -7.80 5.02 -16.71
CA GLY A 189 -7.60 6.32 -16.06
C GLY A 189 -6.37 6.43 -15.16
N VAL A 190 -5.70 5.31 -14.88
CA VAL A 190 -4.46 5.17 -14.09
C VAL A 190 -4.50 6.01 -12.81
N ILE A 191 -5.44 5.69 -11.92
CA ILE A 191 -5.59 6.39 -10.63
C ILE A 191 -4.41 6.01 -9.73
N SER A 192 -3.40 6.88 -9.68
CA SER A 192 -2.16 6.62 -8.94
C SER A 192 -2.04 7.41 -7.64
N VAL A 193 -2.70 8.57 -7.56
CA VAL A 193 -2.66 9.47 -6.40
C VAL A 193 -4.08 9.83 -6.02
N ILE A 194 -4.36 9.82 -4.73
CA ILE A 194 -5.62 10.31 -4.15
C ILE A 194 -5.33 11.22 -2.97
N LEU A 195 -6.10 12.31 -2.85
CA LEU A 195 -5.98 13.24 -1.74
C LEU A 195 -7.35 13.53 -1.14
N LEU A 196 -7.44 13.48 0.18
CA LEU A 196 -8.62 13.93 0.92
C LEU A 196 -8.49 15.41 1.28
N SER A 197 -9.57 16.15 1.18
CA SER A 197 -9.63 17.49 1.75
C SER A 197 -9.49 17.42 3.27
N MET A 198 -8.99 18.51 3.89
CA MET A 198 -8.77 18.55 5.34
C MET A 198 -10.04 18.41 6.18
N ASP A 199 -11.21 18.62 5.59
CA ASP A 199 -12.52 18.43 6.20
C ASP A 199 -13.19 17.10 5.81
N ASP A 200 -12.45 16.20 5.16
CA ASP A 200 -12.87 14.87 4.71
C ASP A 200 -14.10 14.82 3.80
N ARG A 201 -14.45 15.95 3.15
CA ARG A 201 -15.65 16.06 2.33
C ARG A 201 -15.41 15.78 0.85
N PHE A 202 -14.19 15.87 0.40
CA PHE A 202 -13.81 15.72 -1.01
C PHE A 202 -12.61 14.80 -1.15
N LEU A 203 -12.68 13.96 -2.16
CA LEU A 203 -11.58 13.14 -2.65
C LEU A 203 -11.14 13.67 -4.02
N TYR A 204 -9.83 13.96 -4.15
CA TYR A 204 -9.20 14.45 -5.38
C TYR A 204 -8.29 13.37 -5.97
#